data_6a4909473b2e505160511229cb3e6c5d
#
_entry.id   6a4909473b2e505160511229cb3e6c5d
#
_cell.length_a   1.000
_cell.length_b   1.000
_cell.length_c   1.000
_cell.angle_alpha   90.00
_cell.angle_beta   90.00
_cell.angle_gamma   90.00
#
_symmetry.space_group_name_H-M   'P 1'
#
loop_
_entity.id
_entity.type
_entity.pdbx_description
1 polymer ?
#
loop_
_entity_poly.entity_id
_entity_poly.type
_entity_poly.pdbx_seq_one_letter_code
_entity_poly.pdbx_strand_id
1 'polypeptide(L)'
;MNPKKIDSVRIISISGSIASGSTTLAKRLSEKIGWKYIEGGEIFWEAVRKKMHLGSKDTALRPDNEDILFDQQLKKTLKEERNHIIQSHLAGFNAQGIKGVYKILVVCVDEDGKDQTQIRIDRLVNREGISVEKAKEEIIEREESPPSTRRPCPCD
;
A
#
# COMPACT_ATOMS: atom_id res chain seq x y z
N MET A 1 -19.41 11.07 -11.20
CA MET A 1 -19.94 9.69 -11.28
C MET A 1 -20.46 9.29 -9.91
N ASN A 2 -21.67 8.79 -9.77
CA ASN A 2 -22.13 8.31 -8.47
C ASN A 2 -21.37 7.04 -8.09
N PRO A 3 -20.87 6.92 -6.86
CA PRO A 3 -20.12 5.76 -6.42
C PRO A 3 -21.00 4.50 -6.47
N LYS A 4 -20.49 3.44 -7.09
CA LYS A 4 -21.19 2.16 -7.14
C LYS A 4 -21.27 1.55 -5.75
N LYS A 5 -22.47 1.17 -5.34
CA LYS A 5 -22.68 0.42 -4.09
C LYS A 5 -22.29 -1.05 -4.33
N ILE A 6 -21.45 -1.58 -3.44
CA ILE A 6 -21.10 -3.00 -3.41
C ILE A 6 -21.61 -3.53 -2.07
N ASP A 7 -22.48 -4.53 -2.13
CA ASP A 7 -23.13 -5.05 -0.92
C ASP A 7 -22.09 -5.63 0.04
N SER A 8 -22.22 -5.25 1.32
CA SER A 8 -21.33 -5.64 2.43
C SER A 8 -19.90 -5.14 2.35
N VAL A 9 -19.49 -4.44 1.26
CA VAL A 9 -18.14 -3.89 1.11
C VAL A 9 -18.20 -2.37 1.20
N ARG A 10 -17.42 -1.81 2.09
CA ARG A 10 -17.29 -0.34 2.25
C ARG A 10 -15.89 0.18 1.89
N ILE A 11 -14.88 -0.69 1.94
CA ILE A 11 -13.50 -0.39 1.56
C ILE A 11 -12.93 -1.56 0.77
N ILE A 12 -12.10 -1.26 -0.21
CA ILE A 12 -11.25 -2.23 -0.89
C ILE A 12 -9.80 -1.90 -0.53
N SER A 13 -9.12 -2.85 0.12
CA SER A 13 -7.68 -2.73 0.39
C SER A 13 -6.90 -3.52 -0.65
N ILE A 14 -5.93 -2.87 -1.26
CA ILE A 14 -5.08 -3.47 -2.30
C ILE A 14 -3.64 -3.47 -1.83
N SER A 15 -3.07 -4.65 -1.72
CA SER A 15 -1.66 -4.86 -1.37
C SER A 15 -0.92 -5.51 -2.54
N GLY A 16 0.38 -5.39 -2.55
CA GLY A 16 1.23 -6.07 -3.53
C GLY A 16 2.69 -5.69 -3.36
N SER A 17 3.57 -6.55 -3.86
CA SER A 17 5.00 -6.28 -3.93
C SER A 17 5.29 -5.09 -4.84
N ILE A 18 6.47 -4.51 -4.69
CA ILE A 18 6.92 -3.40 -5.56
C ILE A 18 6.82 -3.81 -7.03
N ALA A 19 6.29 -2.92 -7.85
CA ALA A 19 6.09 -3.10 -9.29
C ALA A 19 5.18 -4.29 -9.68
N SER A 20 4.39 -4.87 -8.75
CA SER A 20 3.41 -5.91 -9.07
C SER A 20 2.22 -5.40 -9.91
N GLY A 21 1.95 -4.11 -9.90
CA GLY A 21 0.81 -3.49 -10.60
C GLY A 21 -0.34 -3.08 -9.66
N SER A 22 -0.17 -3.19 -8.34
CA SER A 22 -1.18 -2.85 -7.34
C SER A 22 -1.71 -1.42 -7.47
N THR A 23 -0.83 -0.44 -7.70
CA THR A 23 -1.21 0.97 -7.92
C THR A 23 -2.05 1.14 -9.18
N THR A 24 -1.67 0.49 -10.28
CA THR A 24 -2.41 0.55 -11.55
C THR A 24 -3.81 -0.05 -11.39
N LEU A 25 -3.91 -1.20 -10.72
CA LEU A 25 -5.20 -1.82 -10.43
C LEU A 25 -6.07 -0.90 -9.58
N ALA A 26 -5.51 -0.32 -8.52
CA ALA A 26 -6.24 0.54 -7.60
C ALA A 26 -6.83 1.78 -8.31
N LYS A 27 -6.04 2.45 -9.14
CA LYS A 27 -6.47 3.62 -9.92
C LYS A 27 -7.58 3.26 -10.91
N ARG A 28 -7.38 2.20 -11.73
CA ARG A 28 -8.38 1.74 -12.69
C ARG A 28 -9.69 1.31 -12.01
N LEU A 29 -9.59 0.65 -10.87
CA LEU A 29 -10.77 0.24 -10.11
C LEU A 29 -11.51 1.46 -9.55
N SER A 30 -10.79 2.44 -9.01
CA SER A 30 -11.34 3.72 -8.55
C SER A 30 -12.14 4.42 -9.63
N GLU A 31 -11.58 4.57 -10.82
CA GLU A 31 -12.26 5.15 -11.99
C GLU A 31 -13.53 4.37 -12.36
N LYS A 32 -13.45 3.04 -12.35
CA LYS A 32 -14.55 2.16 -12.78
C LYS A 32 -15.74 2.15 -11.83
N ILE A 33 -15.50 2.21 -10.51
CA ILE A 33 -16.57 2.13 -9.51
C ILE A 33 -16.90 3.47 -8.86
N GLY A 34 -16.12 4.53 -9.15
CA GLY A 34 -16.33 5.88 -8.62
C GLY A 34 -15.98 6.01 -7.13
N TRP A 35 -15.12 5.12 -6.60
CA TRP A 35 -14.64 5.20 -5.22
C TRP A 35 -13.37 6.02 -5.12
N LYS A 36 -13.16 6.70 -4.00
CA LYS A 36 -11.95 7.50 -3.77
C LYS A 36 -10.73 6.61 -3.63
N TYR A 37 -9.68 6.90 -4.39
CA TYR A 37 -8.38 6.26 -4.27
C TYR A 37 -7.52 6.98 -3.24
N ILE A 38 -6.86 6.22 -2.39
CA ILE A 38 -5.89 6.69 -1.40
C ILE A 38 -4.64 5.81 -1.49
N GLU A 39 -3.51 6.43 -1.74
CA GLU A 39 -2.21 5.77 -1.65
C GLU A 39 -1.69 5.79 -0.22
N GLY A 40 -1.14 4.66 0.25
CA GLY A 40 -0.63 4.55 1.61
C GLY A 40 0.46 5.56 1.94
N GLY A 41 1.29 5.91 0.97
CA GLY A 41 2.26 6.99 1.11
C GLY A 41 1.62 8.34 1.43
N GLU A 42 0.46 8.67 0.86
CA GLU A 42 -0.26 9.92 1.16
C GLU A 42 -0.76 9.95 2.62
N ILE A 43 -1.31 8.82 3.09
CA ILE A 43 -1.75 8.68 4.50
C ILE A 43 -0.56 8.90 5.44
N PHE A 44 0.57 8.29 5.12
CA PHE A 44 1.80 8.43 5.89
C PHE A 44 2.26 9.88 5.98
N TRP A 45 2.40 10.53 4.82
CA TRP A 45 2.87 11.91 4.79
C TRP A 45 1.89 12.89 5.42
N GLU A 46 0.60 12.66 5.32
CA GLU A 46 -0.40 13.47 6.01
C GLU A 46 -0.27 13.36 7.54
N ALA A 47 -0.09 12.14 8.05
CA ALA A 47 0.10 11.90 9.49
C ALA A 47 1.39 12.55 10.01
N VAL A 48 2.49 12.42 9.27
CA VAL A 48 3.79 12.99 9.61
C VAL A 48 3.75 14.52 9.56
N ARG A 49 3.20 15.12 8.51
CA ARG A 49 3.08 16.58 8.39
C ARG A 49 2.26 17.19 9.53
N LYS A 50 1.14 16.57 9.90
CA LYS A 50 0.29 17.04 10.99
C LYS A 50 1.02 17.02 12.34
N LYS A 51 1.89 16.05 12.57
CA LYS A 51 2.56 15.86 13.87
C LYS A 51 3.85 16.67 14.02
N MET A 52 4.61 16.85 12.94
CA MET A 52 5.97 17.38 13.00
C MET A 52 6.13 18.81 12.42
N HIS A 53 5.07 19.42 11.90
CA HIS A 53 5.13 20.70 11.18
C HIS A 53 6.19 20.75 10.07
N LEU A 54 6.55 19.58 9.50
CA LEU A 54 7.62 19.44 8.53
C LEU A 54 7.17 19.79 7.10
N GLY A 55 8.05 20.47 6.39
CA GLY A 55 7.92 20.70 4.95
C GLY A 55 8.14 19.42 4.13
N SER A 56 7.71 19.42 2.87
CA SER A 56 7.70 18.26 1.96
C SER A 56 9.08 17.69 1.58
N LYS A 57 10.18 18.21 2.11
CA LYS A 57 11.55 17.85 1.72
C LYS A 57 12.38 17.10 2.78
N ASP A 58 11.89 16.98 4.00
CA ASP A 58 12.65 16.34 5.08
C ASP A 58 12.36 14.84 5.20
N THR A 59 12.74 14.08 4.17
CA THR A 59 12.55 12.62 4.14
C THR A 59 13.64 11.84 4.90
N ALA A 60 14.71 12.51 5.32
CA ALA A 60 15.89 11.86 5.91
C ALA A 60 15.77 11.57 7.43
N LEU A 61 14.75 12.09 8.09
CA LEU A 61 14.53 11.92 9.53
C LEU A 61 13.26 11.08 9.76
N ARG A 62 13.36 9.76 9.58
CA ARG A 62 12.31 8.82 10.02
C ARG A 62 12.57 8.43 11.48
N PRO A 63 11.80 8.92 12.45
CA PRO A 63 11.82 8.37 13.79
C PRO A 63 11.21 6.96 13.81
N ASP A 64 11.75 6.06 14.59
CA ASP A 64 11.30 4.65 14.73
C ASP A 64 9.81 4.49 15.09
N ASN A 65 9.17 5.57 15.54
CA ASN A 65 7.75 5.58 15.90
C ASN A 65 6.80 5.90 14.73
N GLU A 66 7.30 6.25 13.55
CA GLU A 66 6.45 6.69 12.42
C GLU A 66 5.66 5.54 11.80
N ASP A 67 6.24 4.35 11.75
CA ASP A 67 5.55 3.16 11.27
C ASP A 67 4.32 2.83 12.13
N ILE A 68 4.42 3.05 13.45
CA ILE A 68 3.29 2.84 14.37
C ILE A 68 2.17 3.85 14.08
N LEU A 69 2.52 5.10 13.86
CA LEU A 69 1.56 6.16 13.55
C LEU A 69 0.88 5.91 12.21
N PHE A 70 1.63 5.47 11.23
CA PHE A 70 1.09 5.08 9.93
C PHE A 70 0.08 3.94 10.08
N ASP A 71 0.45 2.87 10.78
CA ASP A 71 -0.44 1.73 11.01
C ASP A 71 -1.71 2.13 11.77
N GLN A 72 -1.60 2.99 12.78
CA GLN A 72 -2.75 3.50 13.52
C GLN A 72 -3.65 4.34 12.62
N GLN A 73 -3.09 5.23 11.82
CA GLN A 73 -3.87 6.07 10.90
C GLN A 73 -4.52 5.23 9.81
N LEU A 74 -3.80 4.26 9.25
CA LEU A 74 -4.34 3.33 8.26
C LEU A 74 -5.48 2.50 8.84
N LYS A 75 -5.34 1.93 10.04
CA LYS A 75 -6.40 1.20 10.73
C LYS A 75 -7.61 2.07 11.02
N LYS A 76 -7.39 3.33 11.41
CA LYS A 76 -8.47 4.31 11.61
C LYS A 76 -9.23 4.54 10.30
N THR A 77 -8.55 4.83 9.23
CA THR A 77 -9.15 5.02 7.89
C THR A 77 -9.94 3.77 7.47
N LEU A 78 -9.37 2.57 7.65
CA LEU A 78 -10.03 1.30 7.34
C LEU A 78 -11.31 1.06 8.17
N LYS A 79 -11.41 1.59 9.39
CA LYS A 79 -12.58 1.45 10.26
C LYS A 79 -13.67 2.49 9.98
N GLU A 80 -13.30 3.71 9.69
CA GLU A 80 -14.19 4.86 9.68
C GLU A 80 -14.71 5.21 8.27
N GLU A 81 -13.88 5.04 7.24
CA GLU A 81 -14.20 5.47 5.89
C GLU A 81 -15.08 4.48 5.12
N ARG A 82 -15.72 5.01 4.04
CA ARG A 82 -16.56 4.24 3.12
C ARG A 82 -16.28 4.68 1.67
N ASN A 83 -16.52 3.78 0.73
CA ASN A 83 -16.31 4.03 -0.70
C ASN A 83 -14.88 4.46 -1.03
N HIS A 84 -13.90 3.82 -0.36
CA HIS A 84 -12.49 4.07 -0.59
C HIS A 84 -11.77 2.82 -1.07
N ILE A 85 -10.80 3.05 -1.94
CA ILE A 85 -9.81 2.05 -2.35
C ILE A 85 -8.48 2.50 -1.76
N ILE A 86 -7.93 1.70 -0.85
CA ILE A 86 -6.69 1.99 -0.16
C ILE A 86 -5.62 1.04 -0.68
N GLN A 87 -4.59 1.59 -1.30
CA GLN A 87 -3.45 0.83 -1.78
C GLN A 87 -2.24 1.11 -0.89
N SER A 88 -1.71 0.08 -0.26
CA SER A 88 -0.48 0.13 0.52
C SER A 88 0.11 -1.27 0.63
N HIS A 89 1.42 -1.35 0.77
CA HIS A 89 2.12 -2.62 0.97
C HIS A 89 1.50 -3.47 2.10
N LEU A 90 1.08 -2.84 3.20
CA LEU A 90 0.50 -3.49 4.37
C LEU A 90 -1.01 -3.33 4.51
N ALA A 91 -1.71 -2.79 3.50
CA ALA A 91 -3.15 -2.51 3.60
C ALA A 91 -3.97 -3.75 3.95
N GLY A 92 -3.67 -4.89 3.33
CA GLY A 92 -4.35 -6.15 3.60
C GLY A 92 -4.08 -6.71 5.01
N PHE A 93 -2.86 -6.53 5.51
CA PHE A 93 -2.48 -6.91 6.87
C PHE A 93 -3.22 -6.05 7.90
N ASN A 94 -3.18 -4.74 7.73
CA ASN A 94 -3.86 -3.80 8.64
C ASN A 94 -5.39 -3.92 8.59
N ALA A 95 -5.94 -4.53 7.55
CA ALA A 95 -7.37 -4.79 7.39
C ALA A 95 -7.85 -6.08 8.07
N GLN A 96 -6.97 -6.83 8.72
CA GLN A 96 -7.37 -8.07 9.42
C GLN A 96 -8.39 -7.77 10.52
N GLY A 97 -9.44 -8.57 10.57
CA GLY A 97 -10.51 -8.43 11.57
C GLY A 97 -11.47 -7.24 11.36
N ILE A 98 -11.24 -6.37 10.36
CA ILE A 98 -12.11 -5.22 10.08
C ILE A 98 -13.22 -5.63 9.12
N LYS A 99 -14.46 -5.58 9.56
CA LYS A 99 -15.65 -5.94 8.75
C LYS A 99 -15.87 -4.93 7.61
N GLY A 100 -16.35 -5.44 6.48
CA GLY A 100 -16.66 -4.62 5.30
C GLY A 100 -15.44 -4.17 4.50
N VAL A 101 -14.27 -4.74 4.75
CA VAL A 101 -13.07 -4.52 3.95
C VAL A 101 -12.84 -5.73 3.04
N TYR A 102 -12.86 -5.48 1.72
CA TYR A 102 -12.48 -6.49 0.73
C TYR A 102 -10.98 -6.38 0.45
N LYS A 103 -10.25 -7.49 0.64
CA LYS A 103 -8.78 -7.51 0.54
C LYS A 103 -8.34 -8.13 -0.78
N ILE A 104 -7.48 -7.43 -1.51
CA ILE A 104 -6.88 -7.88 -2.76
C ILE A 104 -5.36 -7.88 -2.59
N LEU A 105 -4.74 -9.03 -2.89
CA LEU A 105 -3.29 -9.14 -3.01
C LEU A 105 -2.94 -9.25 -4.50
N VAL A 106 -2.12 -8.32 -4.98
CA VAL A 106 -1.64 -8.32 -6.37
C VAL A 106 -0.26 -8.93 -6.41
N VAL A 107 -0.12 -10.00 -7.17
CA VAL A 107 1.14 -10.70 -7.41
C VAL A 107 1.53 -10.63 -8.88
N CYS A 108 2.82 -10.67 -9.17
CA CYS A 108 3.38 -10.72 -10.51
C CYS A 108 4.00 -12.10 -10.72
N VAL A 109 3.17 -13.07 -11.06
CA VAL A 109 3.57 -14.47 -11.22
C VAL A 109 3.21 -14.98 -12.62
N ASP A 110 3.89 -16.05 -13.05
CA ASP A 110 3.51 -16.81 -14.25
C ASP A 110 2.37 -17.81 -13.97
N GLU A 111 2.06 -18.62 -14.97
CA GLU A 111 0.99 -19.63 -14.91
C GLU A 111 1.25 -20.70 -13.83
N ASP A 112 2.53 -20.95 -13.51
CA ASP A 112 2.97 -21.90 -12.49
C ASP A 112 3.06 -21.25 -11.08
N GLY A 113 2.73 -19.97 -10.96
CA GLY A 113 2.78 -19.23 -9.69
C GLY A 113 4.18 -18.73 -9.31
N LYS A 114 5.16 -18.79 -10.22
CA LYS A 114 6.52 -18.32 -9.98
C LYS A 114 6.63 -16.82 -10.18
N ASP A 115 7.27 -16.13 -9.25
CA ASP A 115 7.47 -14.67 -9.32
C ASP A 115 8.21 -14.24 -10.60
N GLN A 116 7.66 -13.26 -11.28
CA GLN A 116 8.21 -12.66 -12.47
C GLN A 116 9.07 -11.43 -12.12
N THR A 117 10.14 -11.67 -11.36
CA THR A 117 11.06 -10.61 -10.86
C THR A 117 11.58 -9.73 -12.01
N GLN A 118 11.92 -10.33 -13.17
CA GLN A 118 12.43 -9.54 -14.31
C GLN A 118 11.39 -8.55 -14.83
N ILE A 119 10.12 -8.94 -14.94
CA ILE A 119 9.03 -8.04 -15.34
C ILE A 119 8.88 -6.89 -14.34
N ARG A 120 9.05 -7.16 -13.06
CA ARG A 120 8.97 -6.16 -12.00
C ARG A 120 10.14 -5.17 -12.09
N ILE A 121 11.36 -5.66 -12.37
CA ILE A 121 12.56 -4.84 -12.62
C ILE A 121 12.30 -3.91 -13.81
N ASP A 122 11.87 -4.46 -14.94
CA ASP A 122 11.63 -3.69 -16.17
C ASP A 122 10.58 -2.59 -15.96
N ARG A 123 9.52 -2.90 -15.21
CA ARG A 123 8.49 -1.91 -14.84
C ARG A 123 9.05 -0.80 -13.97
N LEU A 124 9.92 -1.13 -13.01
CA LEU A 124 10.52 -0.16 -12.10
C LEU A 124 11.51 0.75 -12.85
N VAL A 125 12.37 0.19 -13.69
CA VAL A 125 13.27 0.92 -14.58
C VAL A 125 12.50 1.91 -15.46
N ASN A 126 11.43 1.44 -16.12
CA ASN A 126 10.64 2.28 -17.02
C ASN A 126 9.85 3.38 -16.29
N ARG A 127 9.41 3.12 -15.07
CA ARG A 127 8.63 4.08 -14.28
C ARG A 127 9.48 5.14 -13.62
N GLU A 128 10.61 4.75 -13.04
CA GLU A 128 11.47 5.60 -12.22
C GLU A 128 12.68 6.17 -12.98
N GLY A 129 12.99 5.64 -14.16
CA GLY A 129 14.17 6.03 -14.94
C GLY A 129 15.49 5.66 -14.28
N ILE A 130 15.51 4.63 -13.44
CA ILE A 130 16.69 4.15 -12.71
C ILE A 130 17.39 3.02 -13.48
N SER A 131 18.62 2.69 -13.11
CA SER A 131 19.35 1.56 -13.69
C SER A 131 18.74 0.21 -13.27
N VAL A 132 19.04 -0.84 -14.02
CA VAL A 132 18.61 -2.22 -13.72
C VAL A 132 19.17 -2.67 -12.36
N GLU A 133 20.43 -2.32 -12.05
CA GLU A 133 21.09 -2.64 -10.80
C GLU A 133 20.35 -2.02 -9.63
N LYS A 134 20.04 -0.73 -9.73
CA LYS A 134 19.29 -0.01 -8.69
C LYS A 134 17.87 -0.56 -8.52
N ALA A 135 17.21 -0.92 -9.61
CA ALA A 135 15.89 -1.55 -9.53
C ALA A 135 15.92 -2.91 -8.82
N LYS A 136 16.96 -3.72 -9.05
CA LYS A 136 17.19 -4.98 -8.32
C LYS A 136 17.41 -4.75 -6.83
N GLU A 137 18.28 -3.79 -6.48
CA GLU A 137 18.54 -3.41 -5.09
C GLU A 137 17.26 -2.99 -4.37
N GLU A 138 16.45 -2.14 -4.97
CA GLU A 138 15.18 -1.70 -4.38
C GLU A 138 14.18 -2.84 -4.17
N ILE A 139 14.11 -3.80 -5.09
CA ILE A 139 13.24 -4.97 -4.93
C ILE A 139 13.71 -5.83 -3.76
N ILE A 140 15.00 -6.15 -3.70
CA ILE A 140 15.60 -6.96 -2.64
C ILE A 140 15.43 -6.27 -1.29
N GLU A 141 15.79 -5.00 -1.19
CA GLU A 141 15.69 -4.23 0.05
C GLU A 141 14.26 -4.23 0.61
N ARG A 142 13.26 -4.07 -0.23
CA ARG A 142 11.86 -4.06 0.21
C ARG A 142 11.30 -5.45 0.51
N GLU A 143 11.84 -6.50 -0.06
CA GLU A 143 11.45 -7.88 0.23
C GLU A 143 12.16 -8.44 1.46
N GLU A 144 13.43 -8.08 1.64
CA GLU A 144 14.23 -8.52 2.79
C GLU A 144 14.02 -7.64 4.02
N SER A 145 13.63 -6.37 3.84
CA SER A 145 13.25 -5.53 4.96
C SER A 145 12.04 -6.19 5.63
N PRO A 146 12.23 -6.74 6.85
CA PRO A 146 11.09 -7.28 7.56
C PRO A 146 10.08 -6.14 7.64
N PRO A 147 8.80 -6.40 7.36
CA PRO A 147 7.79 -5.46 7.79
C PRO A 147 8.11 -5.15 9.25
N SER A 148 8.11 -3.87 9.62
CA SER A 148 8.28 -3.40 11.00
C SER A 148 7.35 -4.11 12.00
N THR A 149 6.61 -5.04 11.53
CA THR A 149 5.60 -5.94 12.07
C THR A 149 6.10 -7.31 12.52
N ARG A 150 7.38 -7.54 12.71
CA ARG A 150 7.79 -8.57 13.69
C ARG A 150 7.49 -8.15 15.14
N ARG A 151 6.53 -7.23 15.28
CA ARG A 151 5.86 -7.02 16.54
C ARG A 151 4.85 -8.14 16.74
N PRO A 152 4.85 -8.79 17.91
CA PRO A 152 3.82 -9.76 18.22
C PRO A 152 2.46 -9.10 17.94
N CYS A 153 1.62 -9.81 17.20
CA CYS A 153 0.22 -9.42 17.07
C CYS A 153 -0.30 -9.19 18.50
N PRO A 154 -0.87 -8.03 18.84
CA PRO A 154 -1.57 -7.90 20.10
C PRO A 154 -2.91 -8.63 19.95
N CYS A 155 -2.82 -9.95 19.92
CA CYS A 155 -3.91 -10.89 19.92
C CYS A 155 -3.62 -11.89 21.03
N ASP A 156 -3.60 -11.38 22.24
CA ASP A 156 -3.87 -12.10 23.47
C ASP A 156 -4.83 -11.28 24.33
#